data_91029ebd848bfd147048a4130c15f3d2
#
_entry.id   91029ebd848bfd147048a4130c15f3d2
#
_cell.length_a   1.000
_cell.length_b   1.000
_cell.length_c   1.000
_cell.angle_alpha   90.00
_cell.angle_beta   90.00
_cell.angle_gamma   90.00
#
_symmetry.space_group_name_H-M   'P 1'
#
loop_
_entity.id
_entity.type
_entity.pdbx_description
1 polymer ?
#
loop_
_entity_poly.entity_id
_entity_poly.type
_entity_poly.pdbx_seq_one_letter_code
_entity_poly.pdbx_strand_id
1 'polypeptide(L)'
;LPDDAVSLRHLKTLGFADSRLAELANLDDANVRTMRATAGVKPVYKRIDTCAAEFASDTAYMYSTYEVTDQAECESDPSDRKKIVILGGGPNRIGQGIEFDYCCVHACYALSEAGYETIMINCNPETVSTDYDTSDRLYFEPLTDEDVISVIKREAENGDLRGVIVQLGGQTPLKIAAALEAEGIPILGTSPDAIDLAEDRERFQKLLQKLDLLQPENGIAHSAKEARAIVDRIGLPVIIRPSYVLGGRAMEVVHQITDLERYMRDAVVVSGTNPVLIDRFLNNAIEVDVDALCDGTDVYIGGIMEHIEEAGIHSGDSACSLPPQHLSDDILAKIRRQTSDLAFALNVVGLMNIQFAIREDKIYLLEVNPRGSRTVPFVAKTTGVPLAKIASRVMAGEKLASFNLKDLDLPHVAVKEAVFPFARFPGVDVFLGPEMKSTGEVMGIDRSFGAAFSKSQQGAGVDLPLSGTVFISVKDEDKKAFVEICRSLVKDGFKVLATGGTTDALNAAGVPATRINKVMEGRPHAVDAMLSGEIQLVFNTAKGAGAIKDSFSLRHNALTNKIPYYTTVSGSRAAAEAIRALRQGQLGVRTLQDYLADIKR
;
A
#
# COMPACT_ATOMS: atom_id res chain seq x y z
N LEU A 1 -15.87 -36.10 14.02
CA LEU A 1 -15.15 -35.60 15.19
C LEU A 1 -15.65 -36.30 16.45
N PRO A 2 -14.77 -36.60 17.45
CA PRO A 2 -15.22 -37.01 18.78
C PRO A 2 -15.98 -35.86 19.42
N ASP A 3 -16.98 -36.22 20.21
CA ASP A 3 -17.84 -35.29 20.96
C ASP A 3 -17.47 -35.19 22.45
N ASP A 4 -16.53 -36.00 22.91
CA ASP A 4 -16.05 -35.98 24.28
C ASP A 4 -14.89 -34.99 24.49
N ALA A 5 -14.85 -34.38 25.67
CA ALA A 5 -13.87 -33.36 26.04
C ALA A 5 -12.41 -33.84 25.98
N VAL A 6 -12.15 -35.11 26.34
CA VAL A 6 -10.77 -35.65 26.41
C VAL A 6 -10.18 -35.78 25.02
N SER A 7 -10.93 -36.38 24.10
CA SER A 7 -10.48 -36.58 22.72
C SER A 7 -10.35 -35.25 21.97
N LEU A 8 -11.31 -34.31 22.14
CA LEU A 8 -11.22 -32.97 21.54
C LEU A 8 -10.01 -32.21 22.10
N ARG A 9 -9.79 -32.24 23.40
CA ARG A 9 -8.61 -31.61 24.04
C ARG A 9 -7.32 -32.21 23.50
N HIS A 10 -7.25 -33.51 23.36
CA HIS A 10 -6.08 -34.17 22.79
C HIS A 10 -5.78 -33.70 21.36
N LEU A 11 -6.80 -33.56 20.50
CA LEU A 11 -6.60 -33.03 19.16
C LEU A 11 -6.07 -31.58 19.20
N LYS A 12 -6.59 -30.74 20.10
CA LYS A 12 -6.13 -29.36 20.26
C LYS A 12 -4.69 -29.29 20.80
N THR A 13 -4.30 -30.12 21.73
CA THR A 13 -2.88 -30.20 22.21
C THR A 13 -1.91 -30.66 21.14
N LEU A 14 -2.37 -31.40 20.12
CA LEU A 14 -1.59 -31.74 18.94
C LEU A 14 -1.48 -30.61 17.91
N GLY A 15 -2.13 -29.46 18.13
CA GLY A 15 -2.06 -28.30 17.26
C GLY A 15 -3.06 -28.29 16.10
N PHE A 16 -4.10 -29.13 16.10
CA PHE A 16 -5.13 -29.08 15.07
C PHE A 16 -6.01 -27.83 15.27
N ALA A 17 -6.02 -26.93 14.29
CA ALA A 17 -6.95 -25.80 14.23
C ALA A 17 -8.41 -26.27 14.03
N ASP A 18 -9.38 -25.49 14.50
CA ASP A 18 -10.82 -25.79 14.30
C ASP A 18 -11.15 -25.93 12.80
N SER A 19 -10.58 -25.10 11.94
CA SER A 19 -10.73 -25.15 10.48
C SER A 19 -10.24 -26.49 9.89
N ARG A 20 -9.08 -26.99 10.37
CA ARG A 20 -8.59 -28.28 9.90
C ARG A 20 -9.43 -29.45 10.38
N LEU A 21 -9.92 -29.38 11.61
CA LEU A 21 -10.84 -30.38 12.14
C LEU A 21 -12.17 -30.38 11.38
N ALA A 22 -12.68 -29.21 11.05
CA ALA A 22 -13.89 -29.03 10.24
C ALA A 22 -13.72 -29.66 8.85
N GLU A 23 -12.63 -29.34 8.15
CA GLU A 23 -12.30 -29.93 6.84
C GLU A 23 -12.26 -31.47 6.89
N LEU A 24 -11.54 -32.03 7.86
CA LEU A 24 -11.41 -33.49 8.02
C LEU A 24 -12.72 -34.19 8.36
N ALA A 25 -13.63 -33.49 9.04
CA ALA A 25 -14.92 -34.03 9.48
C ALA A 25 -16.08 -33.64 8.54
N ASN A 26 -15.81 -32.88 7.49
CA ASN A 26 -16.82 -32.30 6.59
C ASN A 26 -17.90 -31.51 7.37
N LEU A 27 -17.42 -30.62 8.25
CA LEU A 27 -18.21 -29.71 9.08
C LEU A 27 -17.81 -28.25 8.79
N ASP A 28 -18.57 -27.30 9.34
CA ASP A 28 -18.18 -25.90 9.34
C ASP A 28 -17.34 -25.56 10.58
N ASP A 29 -16.44 -24.59 10.48
CA ASP A 29 -15.58 -24.11 11.58
C ASP A 29 -16.41 -23.68 12.81
N ALA A 30 -17.56 -23.03 12.60
CA ALA A 30 -18.46 -22.62 13.66
C ALA A 30 -19.05 -23.83 14.43
N ASN A 31 -19.31 -24.94 13.74
CA ASN A 31 -19.79 -26.17 14.36
C ASN A 31 -18.70 -26.80 15.26
N VAL A 32 -17.45 -26.86 14.78
CA VAL A 32 -16.33 -27.39 15.57
C VAL A 32 -16.10 -26.49 16.81
N ARG A 33 -16.13 -25.17 16.65
CA ARG A 33 -16.02 -24.22 17.75
C ARG A 33 -17.14 -24.42 18.78
N THR A 34 -18.39 -24.64 18.32
CA THR A 34 -19.52 -24.89 19.20
C THR A 34 -19.39 -26.22 19.96
N MET A 35 -18.97 -27.29 19.28
CA MET A 35 -18.70 -28.60 19.90
C MET A 35 -17.64 -28.46 21.00
N ARG A 36 -16.51 -27.79 20.68
CA ARG A 36 -15.43 -27.52 21.61
C ARG A 36 -15.88 -26.71 22.83
N ALA A 37 -16.65 -25.64 22.59
CA ALA A 37 -17.20 -24.80 23.67
C ALA A 37 -18.16 -25.61 24.58
N THR A 38 -19.04 -26.42 23.99
CA THR A 38 -19.99 -27.28 24.73
C THR A 38 -19.25 -28.32 25.57
N ALA A 39 -18.17 -28.88 25.06
CA ALA A 39 -17.29 -29.81 25.77
C ALA A 39 -16.40 -29.14 26.84
N GLY A 40 -16.43 -27.80 26.96
CA GLY A 40 -15.57 -27.03 27.88
C GLY A 40 -14.09 -27.02 27.52
N VAL A 41 -13.76 -27.31 26.28
CA VAL A 41 -12.37 -27.30 25.79
C VAL A 41 -12.03 -25.87 25.32
N LYS A 42 -11.28 -25.15 26.12
CA LYS A 42 -10.84 -23.75 25.87
C LYS A 42 -9.33 -23.67 25.96
N PRO A 43 -8.67 -22.74 25.22
CA PRO A 43 -7.28 -22.43 25.47
C PRO A 43 -7.12 -21.72 26.82
N VAL A 44 -5.96 -21.83 27.42
CA VAL A 44 -5.49 -20.96 28.49
C VAL A 44 -4.39 -20.05 27.95
N TYR A 45 -4.20 -18.92 28.58
CA TYR A 45 -3.18 -17.96 28.17
C TYR A 45 -2.07 -17.93 29.21
N LYS A 46 -0.85 -18.00 28.74
CA LYS A 46 0.36 -17.95 29.54
C LYS A 46 1.15 -16.69 29.24
N ARG A 47 1.78 -16.10 30.25
CA ARG A 47 2.70 -15.00 30.06
C ARG A 47 4.04 -15.51 29.57
N ILE A 48 4.67 -14.78 28.65
CA ILE A 48 6.03 -15.09 28.21
C ILE A 48 6.98 -14.65 29.31
N ASP A 49 7.71 -15.61 29.88
CA ASP A 49 8.74 -15.34 30.87
C ASP A 49 9.99 -14.76 30.19
N THR A 50 10.25 -13.47 30.43
CA THR A 50 11.41 -12.76 29.92
C THR A 50 12.57 -12.69 30.93
N CYS A 51 12.36 -13.27 32.14
CA CYS A 51 13.28 -13.17 33.25
C CYS A 51 13.89 -14.52 33.67
N ALA A 52 13.73 -15.57 32.85
CA ALA A 52 14.24 -16.93 33.11
C ALA A 52 13.81 -17.48 34.50
N ALA A 53 12.61 -17.16 34.94
CA ALA A 53 12.02 -17.51 36.22
C ALA A 53 12.80 -16.99 37.47
N GLU A 54 13.75 -16.06 37.29
CA GLU A 54 14.45 -15.44 38.42
C GLU A 54 13.61 -14.38 39.13
N PHE A 55 12.72 -13.73 38.39
CA PHE A 55 11.79 -12.69 38.89
C PHE A 55 10.42 -12.90 38.25
N ALA A 56 9.37 -12.40 38.89
CA ALA A 56 8.06 -12.33 38.30
C ALA A 56 8.12 -11.48 37.03
N SER A 57 7.61 -12.01 35.89
CA SER A 57 7.52 -11.27 34.63
C SER A 57 6.17 -10.57 34.56
N ASP A 58 6.19 -9.25 34.65
CA ASP A 58 5.00 -8.39 34.51
C ASP A 58 4.74 -7.97 33.05
N THR A 59 5.44 -8.62 32.10
CA THR A 59 5.28 -8.30 30.66
C THR A 59 3.87 -8.55 30.18
N ALA A 60 3.39 -7.70 29.29
CA ALA A 60 2.08 -7.82 28.67
C ALA A 60 1.98 -8.98 27.64
N TYR A 61 3.07 -9.68 27.35
CA TYR A 61 3.15 -10.75 26.37
C TYR A 61 2.41 -12.01 26.83
N MET A 62 1.39 -12.42 26.06
CA MET A 62 0.63 -13.64 26.30
C MET A 62 0.54 -14.47 25.02
N TYR A 63 0.50 -15.79 25.19
CA TYR A 63 0.24 -16.75 24.14
C TYR A 63 -0.75 -17.81 24.60
N SER A 64 -1.49 -18.41 23.70
CA SER A 64 -2.44 -19.48 24.00
C SER A 64 -1.77 -20.86 24.00
N THR A 65 -2.32 -21.73 24.83
CA THR A 65 -2.00 -23.16 24.81
C THR A 65 -3.22 -23.99 25.21
N TYR A 66 -3.30 -25.21 24.71
CA TYR A 66 -4.24 -26.21 25.18
C TYR A 66 -3.51 -27.19 26.10
N GLU A 67 -3.79 -27.09 27.37
CA GLU A 67 -3.20 -27.96 28.38
C GLU A 67 -3.88 -29.34 28.42
N VAL A 68 -3.15 -30.36 28.87
CA VAL A 68 -3.66 -31.74 28.97
C VAL A 68 -4.80 -31.87 29.98
N THR A 69 -4.82 -31.00 30.98
CA THR A 69 -5.83 -30.98 32.04
C THR A 69 -6.78 -29.78 31.90
N ASP A 70 -7.98 -29.90 32.46
CA ASP A 70 -8.96 -28.81 32.58
C ASP A 70 -8.71 -27.89 33.79
N GLN A 71 -7.72 -28.18 34.61
CA GLN A 71 -7.30 -27.40 35.78
C GLN A 71 -6.10 -26.48 35.47
N ALA A 72 -5.80 -26.26 34.19
CA ALA A 72 -4.69 -25.40 33.81
C ALA A 72 -4.95 -23.95 34.22
N GLU A 73 -3.97 -23.34 34.86
CA GLU A 73 -4.01 -21.93 35.26
C GLU A 73 -3.94 -21.04 34.00
N CYS A 74 -4.85 -20.06 33.94
CA CYS A 74 -4.86 -19.05 32.90
C CYS A 74 -4.32 -17.72 33.46
N GLU A 75 -3.21 -17.25 32.92
CA GLU A 75 -2.48 -16.07 33.42
C GLU A 75 -2.94 -14.75 32.77
N SER A 76 -3.99 -14.76 31.93
CA SER A 76 -4.47 -13.54 31.29
C SER A 76 -5.08 -12.55 32.25
N ASP A 77 -5.76 -13.01 33.29
CA ASP A 77 -6.38 -12.22 34.35
C ASP A 77 -7.01 -10.88 33.84
N PRO A 78 -8.17 -10.95 33.14
CA PRO A 78 -8.79 -9.77 32.54
C PRO A 78 -9.20 -8.73 33.59
N SER A 79 -8.85 -7.46 33.34
CA SER A 79 -9.20 -6.34 34.22
C SER A 79 -10.69 -5.97 34.13
N ASP A 80 -11.16 -5.12 35.07
CA ASP A 80 -12.50 -4.55 35.10
C ASP A 80 -12.63 -3.23 34.30
N ARG A 81 -11.57 -2.81 33.59
CA ARG A 81 -11.52 -1.57 32.83
C ARG A 81 -12.41 -1.61 31.56
N LYS A 82 -12.59 -0.43 30.95
CA LYS A 82 -13.12 -0.32 29.58
C LYS A 82 -12.03 -0.71 28.60
N LYS A 83 -12.32 -1.62 27.68
CA LYS A 83 -11.34 -2.25 26.80
C LYS A 83 -11.65 -2.05 25.34
N ILE A 84 -10.61 -1.89 24.53
CA ILE A 84 -10.70 -1.95 23.06
C ILE A 84 -9.61 -2.89 22.55
N VAL A 85 -10.00 -3.83 21.69
CA VAL A 85 -9.10 -4.73 20.99
C VAL A 85 -8.67 -4.11 19.67
N ILE A 86 -7.37 -4.17 19.34
CA ILE A 86 -6.79 -3.73 18.08
C ILE A 86 -6.16 -4.94 17.42
N LEU A 87 -6.56 -5.24 16.17
CA LEU A 87 -5.94 -6.32 15.42
C LEU A 87 -4.79 -5.79 14.57
N GLY A 88 -3.61 -6.39 14.72
CA GLY A 88 -2.41 -6.05 13.96
C GLY A 88 -2.43 -6.56 12.52
N GLY A 89 -1.32 -6.38 11.81
CA GLY A 89 -1.19 -6.74 10.39
C GLY A 89 -0.89 -8.22 10.13
N GLY A 90 -0.50 -8.98 11.16
CA GLY A 90 0.02 -10.32 10.98
C GLY A 90 1.41 -10.32 10.32
N PRO A 91 1.80 -11.41 9.65
CA PRO A 91 3.11 -11.52 9.01
C PRO A 91 3.29 -10.48 7.89
N ASN A 92 4.43 -9.80 7.88
CA ASN A 92 4.80 -8.91 6.78
C ASN A 92 5.05 -9.71 5.50
N ARG A 93 4.58 -9.15 4.38
CA ARG A 93 4.80 -9.69 3.04
C ARG A 93 4.76 -8.54 2.02
N ILE A 94 5.32 -8.77 0.85
CA ILE A 94 5.19 -7.81 -0.25
C ILE A 94 3.70 -7.56 -0.50
N GLY A 95 3.30 -6.30 -0.56
CA GLY A 95 1.91 -5.88 -0.67
C GLY A 95 1.24 -5.51 0.66
N GLN A 96 1.89 -5.79 1.81
CA GLN A 96 1.41 -5.43 3.15
C GLN A 96 2.60 -4.93 3.97
N GLY A 97 2.82 -3.62 3.97
CA GLY A 97 3.98 -2.99 4.59
C GLY A 97 3.80 -2.68 6.08
N ILE A 98 4.89 -2.26 6.71
CA ILE A 98 4.95 -1.87 8.14
C ILE A 98 4.16 -0.60 8.45
N GLU A 99 3.72 0.13 7.44
CA GLU A 99 2.92 1.35 7.58
C GLU A 99 1.57 1.08 8.29
N PHE A 100 1.03 -0.14 8.16
CA PHE A 100 -0.15 -0.57 8.89
C PHE A 100 0.14 -0.77 10.38
N ASP A 101 1.33 -1.23 10.72
CA ASP A 101 1.75 -1.35 12.11
C ASP A 101 1.86 0.01 12.79
N TYR A 102 2.37 1.03 12.09
CA TYR A 102 2.32 2.42 12.55
C TYR A 102 0.90 2.85 12.97
N CYS A 103 -0.11 2.51 12.17
CA CYS A 103 -1.50 2.84 12.50
C CYS A 103 -1.97 2.13 13.77
N CYS A 104 -1.62 0.85 13.93
CA CYS A 104 -1.97 0.05 15.12
C CYS A 104 -1.31 0.60 16.38
N VAL A 105 -0.02 0.94 16.33
CA VAL A 105 0.74 1.51 17.44
C VAL A 105 0.14 2.85 17.89
N HIS A 106 -0.12 3.75 16.92
CA HIS A 106 -0.72 5.04 17.24
C HIS A 106 -2.16 4.92 17.75
N ALA A 107 -2.90 3.88 17.37
CA ALA A 107 -4.20 3.58 17.93
C ALA A 107 -4.08 3.16 19.41
N CYS A 108 -3.14 2.28 19.76
CA CYS A 108 -2.88 1.91 21.15
C CYS A 108 -2.63 3.15 22.02
N TYR A 109 -1.71 4.01 21.60
CA TYR A 109 -1.39 5.22 22.36
C TYR A 109 -2.58 6.17 22.51
N ALA A 110 -3.31 6.44 21.41
CA ALA A 110 -4.44 7.38 21.46
C ALA A 110 -5.63 6.86 22.29
N LEU A 111 -5.88 5.57 22.26
CA LEU A 111 -6.96 4.95 23.05
C LEU A 111 -6.59 4.82 24.51
N SER A 112 -5.32 4.51 24.83
CA SER A 112 -4.82 4.55 26.21
C SER A 112 -4.89 5.98 26.78
N GLU A 113 -4.47 7.02 26.03
CA GLU A 113 -4.64 8.43 26.37
C GLU A 113 -6.13 8.79 26.61
N ALA A 114 -7.06 8.14 25.92
CA ALA A 114 -8.51 8.31 26.08
C ALA A 114 -9.11 7.50 27.25
N GLY A 115 -8.29 6.76 27.99
CA GLY A 115 -8.70 6.01 29.20
C GLY A 115 -9.19 4.59 28.96
N TYR A 116 -9.00 4.02 27.76
CA TYR A 116 -9.26 2.61 27.48
C TYR A 116 -8.05 1.74 27.83
N GLU A 117 -8.28 0.52 28.29
CA GLU A 117 -7.28 -0.53 28.28
C GLU A 117 -7.16 -1.05 26.85
N THR A 118 -5.96 -0.97 26.28
CA THR A 118 -5.69 -1.38 24.93
C THR A 118 -5.20 -2.82 24.88
N ILE A 119 -5.83 -3.64 24.04
CA ILE A 119 -5.49 -5.03 23.85
C ILE A 119 -5.05 -5.22 22.41
N MET A 120 -3.77 -5.54 22.22
CA MET A 120 -3.22 -5.85 20.90
C MET A 120 -3.25 -7.37 20.66
N ILE A 121 -3.70 -7.77 19.48
CA ILE A 121 -3.54 -9.14 18.98
C ILE A 121 -2.73 -9.08 17.69
N ASN A 122 -1.52 -9.64 17.70
CA ASN A 122 -0.66 -9.71 16.52
C ASN A 122 0.35 -10.86 16.68
N CYS A 123 0.93 -11.33 15.57
CA CYS A 123 1.86 -12.47 15.58
C CYS A 123 3.21 -12.17 14.91
N ASN A 124 3.52 -10.93 14.60
CA ASN A 124 4.78 -10.57 13.96
C ASN A 124 5.75 -9.97 14.98
N PRO A 125 6.84 -10.69 15.34
CA PRO A 125 7.80 -10.21 16.34
C PRO A 125 8.64 -9.02 15.87
N GLU A 126 8.65 -8.73 14.57
CA GLU A 126 9.43 -7.65 13.96
C GLU A 126 8.63 -6.33 13.85
N THR A 127 7.54 -6.19 14.60
CA THR A 127 6.68 -5.01 14.60
C THR A 127 6.63 -4.33 15.94
N VAL A 128 6.52 -2.99 15.95
CA VAL A 128 6.43 -2.18 17.19
C VAL A 128 5.12 -2.44 17.94
N SER A 129 4.04 -2.83 17.25
CA SER A 129 2.78 -3.20 17.90
C SER A 129 2.91 -4.42 18.83
N THR A 130 3.96 -5.23 18.66
CA THR A 130 4.27 -6.37 19.52
C THR A 130 5.36 -6.07 20.55
N ASP A 131 5.78 -4.82 20.68
CA ASP A 131 6.65 -4.40 21.78
C ASP A 131 5.85 -4.37 23.09
N TYR A 132 6.52 -4.74 24.20
CA TYR A 132 5.89 -4.93 25.51
C TYR A 132 5.27 -3.67 26.11
N ASP A 133 5.64 -2.49 25.63
CA ASP A 133 5.19 -1.18 26.13
C ASP A 133 4.27 -0.42 25.17
N THR A 134 3.83 -1.06 24.07
CA THR A 134 2.95 -0.42 23.08
C THR A 134 1.48 -0.46 23.49
N SER A 135 1.00 -1.58 24.01
CA SER A 135 -0.38 -1.77 24.50
C SER A 135 -0.38 -2.20 25.97
N ASP A 136 -1.51 -2.01 26.66
CA ASP A 136 -1.65 -2.48 28.04
C ASP A 136 -1.58 -4.02 28.12
N ARG A 137 -2.07 -4.71 27.07
CA ARG A 137 -2.11 -6.17 26.99
C ARG A 137 -1.80 -6.61 25.57
N LEU A 138 -0.92 -7.60 25.41
CA LEU A 138 -0.54 -8.15 24.13
C LEU A 138 -0.78 -9.66 24.11
N TYR A 139 -1.58 -10.10 23.14
CA TYR A 139 -1.72 -11.51 22.78
C TYR A 139 -0.92 -11.78 21.51
N PHE A 140 0.14 -12.55 21.66
CA PHE A 140 0.99 -12.93 20.55
C PHE A 140 0.39 -14.17 19.86
N GLU A 141 -0.62 -13.91 19.02
CA GLU A 141 -1.48 -14.94 18.44
C GLU A 141 -1.67 -14.73 16.93
N PRO A 142 -1.87 -15.80 16.17
CA PRO A 142 -2.28 -15.71 14.79
C PRO A 142 -3.62 -14.97 14.64
N LEU A 143 -3.77 -14.24 13.53
CA LEU A 143 -5.02 -13.55 13.21
C LEU A 143 -5.98 -14.51 12.50
N THR A 144 -6.41 -15.55 13.20
CA THR A 144 -7.44 -16.50 12.76
C THR A 144 -8.74 -16.28 13.53
N ASP A 145 -9.86 -16.75 12.98
CA ASP A 145 -11.16 -16.67 13.66
C ASP A 145 -11.12 -17.35 15.03
N GLU A 146 -10.49 -18.53 15.10
CA GLU A 146 -10.39 -19.32 16.32
C GLU A 146 -9.65 -18.57 17.43
N ASP A 147 -8.44 -18.10 17.11
CA ASP A 147 -7.56 -17.50 18.12
C ASP A 147 -8.09 -16.15 18.57
N VAL A 148 -8.48 -15.29 17.63
CA VAL A 148 -8.98 -13.94 17.94
C VAL A 148 -10.29 -13.99 18.72
N ILE A 149 -11.28 -14.84 18.33
CA ILE A 149 -12.53 -14.98 19.05
C ILE A 149 -12.28 -15.53 20.46
N SER A 150 -11.34 -16.46 20.62
CA SER A 150 -11.01 -17.03 21.94
C SER A 150 -10.42 -15.98 22.88
N VAL A 151 -9.50 -15.12 22.40
CA VAL A 151 -8.93 -14.00 23.17
C VAL A 151 -10.03 -13.02 23.57
N ILE A 152 -10.87 -12.61 22.61
CA ILE A 152 -11.93 -11.62 22.85
C ILE A 152 -12.93 -12.14 23.89
N LYS A 153 -13.36 -13.41 23.78
CA LYS A 153 -14.26 -14.03 24.76
C LYS A 153 -13.63 -14.10 26.14
N ARG A 154 -12.33 -14.38 26.24
CA ARG A 154 -11.60 -14.37 27.51
C ARG A 154 -11.56 -12.97 28.12
N GLU A 155 -11.23 -11.95 27.34
CA GLU A 155 -11.17 -10.56 27.81
C GLU A 155 -12.55 -10.00 28.19
N ALA A 156 -13.61 -10.48 27.56
CA ALA A 156 -14.99 -10.10 27.90
C ALA A 156 -15.53 -10.75 29.18
N GLU A 157 -14.81 -11.71 29.81
CA GLU A 157 -15.22 -12.31 31.07
C GLU A 157 -15.21 -11.31 32.22
N ASN A 158 -14.44 -10.21 32.12
CA ASN A 158 -14.41 -9.13 33.09
C ASN A 158 -14.26 -7.77 32.40
N GLY A 159 -14.80 -6.71 33.00
CA GLY A 159 -14.73 -5.34 32.47
C GLY A 159 -15.75 -5.06 31.35
N ASP A 160 -15.55 -3.93 30.67
CA ASP A 160 -16.43 -3.41 29.61
C ASP A 160 -15.70 -3.45 28.26
N LEU A 161 -15.85 -4.55 27.50
CA LEU A 161 -15.30 -4.67 26.15
C LEU A 161 -16.14 -3.86 25.18
N ARG A 162 -15.62 -2.74 24.70
CA ARG A 162 -16.29 -1.83 23.77
C ARG A 162 -16.37 -2.39 22.35
N GLY A 163 -15.35 -3.14 21.91
CA GLY A 163 -15.31 -3.78 20.60
C GLY A 163 -13.89 -3.92 20.04
N VAL A 164 -13.82 -4.19 18.75
CA VAL A 164 -12.60 -4.54 18.02
C VAL A 164 -12.38 -3.61 16.84
N ILE A 165 -11.17 -3.07 16.71
CA ILE A 165 -10.73 -2.31 15.53
C ILE A 165 -10.01 -3.27 14.57
N VAL A 166 -10.58 -3.42 13.36
CA VAL A 166 -10.06 -4.30 12.28
C VAL A 166 -9.42 -3.54 11.12
N GLN A 167 -9.58 -2.21 11.04
CA GLN A 167 -9.27 -1.40 9.86
C GLN A 167 -7.85 -0.84 9.82
N LEU A 168 -7.02 -1.07 10.83
CA LEU A 168 -5.69 -0.47 10.93
C LEU A 168 -4.56 -1.43 10.53
N GLY A 169 -4.76 -2.74 10.70
CA GLY A 169 -3.77 -3.78 10.39
C GLY A 169 -3.71 -4.22 8.92
N GLY A 170 -4.28 -3.46 8.00
CA GLY A 170 -4.33 -3.80 6.58
C GLY A 170 -5.35 -4.89 6.26
N GLN A 171 -5.07 -5.72 5.26
CA GLN A 171 -6.04 -6.67 4.72
C GLN A 171 -6.26 -7.93 5.60
N THR A 172 -5.28 -8.28 6.43
CA THR A 172 -5.35 -9.52 7.24
C THR A 172 -6.52 -9.50 8.24
N PRO A 173 -6.64 -8.47 9.11
CA PRO A 173 -7.73 -8.44 10.09
C PRO A 173 -9.12 -8.21 9.48
N LEU A 174 -9.21 -7.63 8.28
CA LEU A 174 -10.50 -7.46 7.61
C LEU A 174 -11.15 -8.80 7.24
N LYS A 175 -10.37 -9.82 6.94
CA LYS A 175 -10.89 -11.14 6.54
C LYS A 175 -11.69 -11.84 7.63
N ILE A 176 -11.41 -11.53 8.89
CA ILE A 176 -12.11 -12.14 10.04
C ILE A 176 -13.24 -11.28 10.60
N ALA A 177 -13.44 -10.06 10.05
CA ALA A 177 -14.44 -9.12 10.55
C ALA A 177 -15.87 -9.71 10.53
N ALA A 178 -16.24 -10.40 9.46
CA ALA A 178 -17.54 -11.05 9.34
C ALA A 178 -17.74 -12.19 10.38
N ALA A 179 -16.70 -12.96 10.67
CA ALA A 179 -16.76 -14.01 11.69
C ALA A 179 -16.90 -13.42 13.10
N LEU A 180 -16.23 -12.30 13.38
CA LEU A 180 -16.38 -11.57 14.65
C LEU A 180 -17.81 -11.03 14.82
N GLU A 181 -18.37 -10.42 13.78
CA GLU A 181 -19.75 -9.90 13.79
C GLU A 181 -20.77 -11.03 14.00
N ALA A 182 -20.58 -12.19 13.34
CA ALA A 182 -21.43 -13.36 13.50
C ALA A 182 -21.41 -13.94 14.94
N GLU A 183 -20.31 -13.75 15.68
CA GLU A 183 -20.20 -14.10 17.11
C GLU A 183 -20.76 -13.00 18.05
N GLY A 184 -21.34 -11.92 17.49
CA GLY A 184 -21.89 -10.81 18.26
C GLY A 184 -20.83 -9.87 18.85
N ILE A 185 -19.60 -9.92 18.36
CA ILE A 185 -18.51 -9.05 18.79
C ILE A 185 -18.63 -7.71 18.07
N PRO A 186 -18.73 -6.57 18.77
CA PRO A 186 -18.86 -5.25 18.15
C PRO A 186 -17.60 -4.88 17.35
N ILE A 187 -17.76 -4.54 16.08
CA ILE A 187 -16.71 -3.95 15.26
C ILE A 187 -16.75 -2.43 15.42
N LEU A 188 -15.64 -1.83 15.80
CA LEU A 188 -15.47 -0.38 15.92
C LEU A 188 -14.94 0.19 14.62
N GLY A 189 -15.59 1.23 14.11
CA GLY A 189 -15.27 1.85 12.84
C GLY A 189 -16.28 1.56 11.74
N THR A 190 -15.83 1.49 10.48
CA THR A 190 -16.68 1.17 9.33
C THR A 190 -17.17 -0.27 9.43
N SER A 191 -18.47 -0.50 9.15
CA SER A 191 -19.07 -1.83 9.25
C SER A 191 -18.47 -2.83 8.26
N PRO A 192 -18.46 -4.14 8.59
CA PRO A 192 -18.00 -5.17 7.65
C PRO A 192 -18.74 -5.16 6.32
N ASP A 193 -20.07 -4.91 6.31
CA ASP A 193 -20.84 -4.79 5.06
C ASP A 193 -20.42 -3.61 4.19
N ALA A 194 -20.06 -2.47 4.78
CA ALA A 194 -19.57 -1.30 4.05
C ALA A 194 -18.16 -1.53 3.48
N ILE A 195 -17.33 -2.28 4.20
CA ILE A 195 -16.01 -2.72 3.71
C ILE A 195 -16.18 -3.67 2.52
N ASP A 196 -17.04 -4.67 2.65
CA ASP A 196 -17.37 -5.62 1.58
C ASP A 196 -17.97 -4.92 0.37
N LEU A 197 -18.86 -3.93 0.56
CA LEU A 197 -19.43 -3.13 -0.53
C LEU A 197 -18.35 -2.41 -1.35
N ALA A 198 -17.29 -1.94 -0.71
CA ALA A 198 -16.17 -1.30 -1.41
C ALA A 198 -15.29 -2.32 -2.17
N GLU A 199 -15.22 -3.57 -1.71
CA GLU A 199 -14.46 -4.65 -2.34
C GLU A 199 -15.28 -5.44 -3.39
N ASP A 200 -16.61 -5.55 -3.21
CA ASP A 200 -17.51 -6.20 -4.17
C ASP A 200 -17.73 -5.31 -5.40
N ARG A 201 -17.24 -5.76 -6.53
CA ARG A 201 -17.23 -4.97 -7.76
C ARG A 201 -18.62 -4.61 -8.28
N GLU A 202 -19.58 -5.50 -8.18
CA GLU A 202 -20.94 -5.26 -8.67
C GLU A 202 -21.68 -4.26 -7.77
N ARG A 203 -21.59 -4.45 -6.46
CA ARG A 203 -22.16 -3.53 -5.46
C ARG A 203 -21.53 -2.15 -5.59
N PHE A 204 -20.20 -2.10 -5.72
CA PHE A 204 -19.45 -0.86 -5.85
C PHE A 204 -19.77 -0.12 -7.15
N GLN A 205 -19.85 -0.81 -8.28
CA GLN A 205 -20.24 -0.20 -9.56
C GLN A 205 -21.64 0.45 -9.48
N LYS A 206 -22.61 -0.21 -8.84
CA LYS A 206 -23.94 0.38 -8.63
C LYS A 206 -23.89 1.63 -7.77
N LEU A 207 -23.03 1.64 -6.73
CA LEU A 207 -22.80 2.82 -5.90
C LEU A 207 -22.23 3.98 -6.72
N LEU A 208 -21.20 3.74 -7.54
CA LEU A 208 -20.59 4.78 -8.39
C LEU A 208 -21.57 5.36 -9.40
N GLN A 209 -22.41 4.52 -10.01
CA GLN A 209 -23.47 5.00 -10.91
C GLN A 209 -24.47 5.89 -10.19
N LYS A 210 -24.85 5.56 -8.95
CA LYS A 210 -25.75 6.39 -8.13
C LYS A 210 -25.13 7.75 -7.78
N LEU A 211 -23.80 7.80 -7.62
CA LEU A 211 -23.05 9.02 -7.31
C LEU A 211 -22.60 9.81 -8.55
N ASP A 212 -22.91 9.32 -9.76
CA ASP A 212 -22.43 9.87 -11.03
C ASP A 212 -20.90 10.00 -11.10
N LEU A 213 -20.19 8.98 -10.57
CA LEU A 213 -18.74 8.89 -10.57
C LEU A 213 -18.26 7.98 -11.69
N LEU A 214 -17.18 8.41 -12.37
CA LEU A 214 -16.58 7.64 -13.45
C LEU A 214 -15.64 6.57 -12.91
N GLN A 215 -15.67 5.40 -13.54
CA GLN A 215 -14.63 4.38 -13.41
C GLN A 215 -14.19 3.94 -14.82
N PRO A 216 -12.99 3.34 -14.98
CA PRO A 216 -12.61 2.74 -16.25
C PRO A 216 -13.65 1.72 -16.70
N GLU A 217 -13.90 1.64 -18.03
CA GLU A 217 -14.73 0.55 -18.58
C GLU A 217 -14.15 -0.80 -18.19
N ASN A 218 -14.98 -1.72 -17.74
CA ASN A 218 -14.51 -2.96 -17.13
C ASN A 218 -15.43 -4.15 -17.43
N GLY A 219 -14.98 -5.33 -17.01
CA GLY A 219 -15.75 -6.56 -17.03
C GLY A 219 -15.12 -7.66 -16.19
N ILE A 220 -15.92 -8.68 -15.90
CA ILE A 220 -15.52 -9.86 -15.13
C ILE A 220 -15.57 -11.06 -16.08
N ALA A 221 -14.50 -11.85 -16.12
CA ALA A 221 -14.39 -13.03 -16.97
C ALA A 221 -14.12 -14.29 -16.15
N HIS A 222 -14.92 -15.33 -16.38
CA HIS A 222 -14.71 -16.67 -15.83
C HIS A 222 -14.04 -17.62 -16.82
N SER A 223 -13.85 -17.16 -18.06
CA SER A 223 -13.25 -17.94 -19.13
C SER A 223 -12.46 -17.07 -20.12
N ALA A 224 -11.54 -17.67 -20.85
CA ALA A 224 -10.81 -16.99 -21.91
C ALA A 224 -11.73 -16.43 -23.02
N LYS A 225 -12.87 -17.10 -23.29
CA LYS A 225 -13.87 -16.63 -24.26
C LYS A 225 -14.56 -15.37 -23.79
N GLU A 226 -14.94 -15.31 -22.52
CA GLU A 226 -15.54 -14.10 -21.91
C GLU A 226 -14.53 -12.97 -21.85
N ALA A 227 -13.29 -13.25 -21.44
CA ALA A 227 -12.21 -12.26 -21.43
C ALA A 227 -12.00 -11.63 -22.82
N ARG A 228 -12.01 -12.45 -23.87
CA ARG A 228 -11.92 -11.97 -25.25
C ARG A 228 -13.09 -11.06 -25.62
N ALA A 229 -14.32 -11.45 -25.31
CA ALA A 229 -15.51 -10.64 -25.60
C ALA A 229 -15.50 -9.29 -24.87
N ILE A 230 -15.00 -9.26 -23.61
CA ILE A 230 -14.83 -8.02 -22.86
C ILE A 230 -13.80 -7.13 -23.56
N VAL A 231 -12.63 -7.66 -23.92
CA VAL A 231 -11.57 -6.88 -24.60
C VAL A 231 -12.03 -6.37 -25.96
N ASP A 232 -12.78 -7.16 -26.71
CA ASP A 232 -13.34 -6.72 -28.00
C ASP A 232 -14.33 -5.54 -27.83
N ARG A 233 -15.05 -5.47 -26.70
CA ARG A 233 -15.96 -4.38 -26.34
C ARG A 233 -15.24 -3.12 -25.83
N ILE A 234 -14.32 -3.28 -24.87
CA ILE A 234 -13.67 -2.13 -24.20
C ILE A 234 -12.41 -1.66 -24.94
N GLY A 235 -11.82 -2.50 -25.78
CA GLY A 235 -10.58 -2.24 -26.55
C GLY A 235 -9.30 -2.38 -25.71
N LEU A 236 -8.17 -2.45 -26.40
CA LEU A 236 -6.83 -2.50 -25.80
C LEU A 236 -6.23 -1.08 -25.66
N PRO A 237 -5.26 -0.87 -24.73
CA PRO A 237 -4.77 -1.82 -23.73
C PRO A 237 -5.74 -1.99 -22.56
N VAL A 238 -5.63 -3.13 -21.88
CA VAL A 238 -6.38 -3.44 -20.66
C VAL A 238 -5.44 -3.84 -19.53
N ILE A 239 -5.83 -3.61 -18.29
CA ILE A 239 -5.19 -4.20 -17.13
C ILE A 239 -6.03 -5.39 -16.65
N ILE A 240 -5.36 -6.51 -16.40
CA ILE A 240 -6.00 -7.74 -15.96
C ILE A 240 -5.50 -8.07 -14.56
N ARG A 241 -6.43 -8.47 -13.69
CA ARG A 241 -6.10 -8.87 -12.32
C ARG A 241 -6.93 -10.08 -11.90
N PRO A 242 -6.33 -11.08 -11.23
CA PRO A 242 -7.07 -12.11 -10.53
C PRO A 242 -7.88 -11.48 -9.40
N SER A 243 -9.03 -12.05 -9.06
CA SER A 243 -9.80 -11.64 -7.88
C SER A 243 -9.06 -12.04 -6.60
N TYR A 244 -9.20 -11.22 -5.55
CA TYR A 244 -8.68 -11.50 -4.20
C TYR A 244 -7.15 -11.65 -4.08
N VAL A 245 -6.39 -10.97 -4.93
CA VAL A 245 -4.93 -10.90 -4.81
C VAL A 245 -4.48 -9.68 -4.01
N LEU A 246 -3.33 -9.81 -3.33
CA LEU A 246 -2.72 -8.76 -2.53
C LEU A 246 -1.52 -8.15 -3.28
N GLY A 247 -1.36 -6.82 -3.21
CA GLY A 247 -0.20 -6.11 -3.77
C GLY A 247 -0.08 -6.25 -5.29
N GLY A 248 -1.20 -6.36 -5.99
CA GLY A 248 -1.21 -6.48 -7.46
C GLY A 248 -0.60 -7.78 -8.01
N ARG A 249 -0.47 -8.82 -7.18
CA ARG A 249 0.12 -10.10 -7.60
C ARG A 249 -0.54 -10.64 -8.87
N ALA A 250 0.29 -10.99 -9.86
CA ALA A 250 -0.13 -11.48 -11.16
C ALA A 250 -1.02 -10.49 -11.95
N MET A 251 -1.02 -9.20 -11.62
CA MET A 251 -1.62 -8.18 -12.48
C MET A 251 -0.71 -7.91 -13.68
N GLU A 252 -1.32 -7.72 -14.84
CA GLU A 252 -0.59 -7.44 -16.08
C GLU A 252 -1.34 -6.44 -16.97
N VAL A 253 -0.58 -5.52 -17.59
CA VAL A 253 -1.11 -4.64 -18.64
C VAL A 253 -0.96 -5.33 -20.00
N VAL A 254 -2.08 -5.64 -20.63
CA VAL A 254 -2.17 -6.36 -21.89
C VAL A 254 -2.35 -5.38 -23.03
N HIS A 255 -1.38 -5.35 -23.93
CA HIS A 255 -1.37 -4.49 -25.12
C HIS A 255 -1.82 -5.20 -26.39
N GLN A 256 -1.74 -6.53 -26.43
CA GLN A 256 -2.04 -7.35 -27.60
C GLN A 256 -2.88 -8.56 -27.20
N ILE A 257 -3.69 -9.05 -28.15
CA ILE A 257 -4.58 -10.16 -27.87
C ILE A 257 -3.85 -11.48 -27.56
N THR A 258 -2.67 -11.66 -28.13
CA THR A 258 -1.80 -12.82 -27.84
C THR A 258 -1.34 -12.86 -26.40
N ASP A 259 -1.13 -11.70 -25.78
CA ASP A 259 -0.77 -11.60 -24.37
C ASP A 259 -1.97 -11.96 -23.49
N LEU A 260 -3.20 -11.59 -23.88
CA LEU A 260 -4.44 -12.00 -23.21
C LEU A 260 -4.56 -13.53 -23.15
N GLU A 261 -4.34 -14.20 -24.29
CA GLU A 261 -4.46 -15.65 -24.39
C GLU A 261 -3.41 -16.37 -23.53
N ARG A 262 -2.19 -15.85 -23.50
CA ARG A 262 -1.13 -16.34 -22.60
C ARG A 262 -1.54 -16.15 -21.14
N TYR A 263 -1.92 -14.93 -20.78
CA TYR A 263 -2.31 -14.59 -19.42
C TYR A 263 -3.45 -15.47 -18.90
N MET A 264 -4.50 -15.67 -19.68
CA MET A 264 -5.66 -16.48 -19.26
C MET A 264 -5.31 -17.95 -19.03
N ARG A 265 -4.32 -18.50 -19.74
CA ARG A 265 -3.80 -19.85 -19.44
C ARG A 265 -3.08 -19.91 -18.11
N ASP A 266 -2.27 -18.88 -17.82
CA ASP A 266 -1.42 -18.83 -16.64
C ASP A 266 -2.21 -18.41 -15.39
N ALA A 267 -3.17 -17.50 -15.55
CA ALA A 267 -4.02 -16.99 -14.47
C ALA A 267 -4.93 -18.07 -13.85
N VAL A 268 -5.39 -19.05 -14.61
CA VAL A 268 -6.16 -20.20 -14.11
C VAL A 268 -5.36 -20.99 -13.06
N VAL A 269 -4.04 -21.02 -13.21
CA VAL A 269 -3.15 -21.69 -12.24
C VAL A 269 -3.05 -20.90 -10.94
N VAL A 270 -3.15 -19.55 -11.00
CA VAL A 270 -2.98 -18.67 -9.83
C VAL A 270 -4.30 -18.43 -9.09
N SER A 271 -5.41 -18.26 -9.81
CA SER A 271 -6.72 -17.90 -9.26
C SER A 271 -7.66 -19.08 -9.05
N GLY A 272 -7.34 -20.26 -9.58
CA GLY A 272 -8.21 -21.43 -9.52
C GLY A 272 -9.54 -21.18 -10.25
N THR A 273 -10.67 -21.24 -9.52
CA THR A 273 -12.02 -21.00 -10.05
C THR A 273 -12.47 -19.54 -9.96
N ASN A 274 -11.64 -18.66 -9.38
CA ASN A 274 -12.00 -17.27 -9.18
C ASN A 274 -12.00 -16.49 -10.51
N PRO A 275 -12.91 -15.51 -10.67
CA PRO A 275 -12.96 -14.71 -11.87
C PRO A 275 -11.75 -13.79 -12.02
N VAL A 276 -11.47 -13.43 -13.27
CA VAL A 276 -10.46 -12.45 -13.64
C VAL A 276 -11.14 -11.12 -13.95
N LEU A 277 -10.62 -10.04 -13.41
CA LEU A 277 -11.11 -8.68 -13.65
C LEU A 277 -10.33 -8.05 -14.78
N ILE A 278 -11.03 -7.37 -15.70
CA ILE A 278 -10.45 -6.70 -16.85
C ILE A 278 -10.93 -5.26 -16.87
N ASP A 279 -10.01 -4.32 -16.75
CA ASP A 279 -10.29 -2.89 -16.79
C ASP A 279 -9.62 -2.23 -17.99
N ARG A 280 -10.27 -1.23 -18.59
CA ARG A 280 -9.64 -0.37 -19.59
C ARG A 280 -8.42 0.32 -18.98
N PHE A 281 -7.26 0.16 -19.59
CA PHE A 281 -6.05 0.84 -19.12
C PHE A 281 -6.06 2.32 -19.56
N LEU A 282 -5.84 3.22 -18.61
CA LEU A 282 -5.82 4.66 -18.85
C LEU A 282 -4.38 5.13 -19.13
N ASN A 283 -3.97 5.09 -20.40
CA ASN A 283 -2.64 5.57 -20.78
C ASN A 283 -2.44 7.05 -20.40
N ASN A 284 -1.24 7.36 -19.90
CA ASN A 284 -0.80 8.73 -19.55
C ASN A 284 -1.74 9.42 -18.55
N ALA A 285 -2.45 8.67 -17.71
CA ALA A 285 -3.21 9.25 -16.61
C ALA A 285 -2.28 9.55 -15.43
N ILE A 286 -2.60 10.60 -14.68
CA ILE A 286 -1.97 10.93 -13.40
C ILE A 286 -2.74 10.18 -12.32
N GLU A 287 -2.07 9.34 -11.54
CA GLU A 287 -2.69 8.74 -10.37
C GLU A 287 -2.61 9.67 -9.16
N VAL A 288 -3.63 9.57 -8.30
CA VAL A 288 -3.77 10.37 -7.09
C VAL A 288 -4.29 9.49 -5.97
N ASP A 289 -3.57 9.47 -4.87
CA ASP A 289 -4.05 8.89 -3.61
C ASP A 289 -4.64 9.97 -2.70
N VAL A 290 -5.74 9.66 -2.04
CA VAL A 290 -6.36 10.55 -1.05
C VAL A 290 -6.59 9.80 0.24
N ASP A 291 -6.05 10.30 1.34
CA ASP A 291 -6.36 9.81 2.68
C ASP A 291 -7.35 10.77 3.37
N ALA A 292 -8.42 10.22 3.90
CA ALA A 292 -9.48 10.96 4.57
C ALA A 292 -9.91 10.32 5.89
N LEU A 293 -10.42 11.15 6.79
CA LEU A 293 -11.12 10.77 8.01
C LEU A 293 -12.62 11.05 7.85
N CYS A 294 -13.46 10.17 8.37
CA CYS A 294 -14.89 10.38 8.43
C CYS A 294 -15.44 9.82 9.75
N ASP A 295 -16.48 10.47 10.32
CA ASP A 295 -17.21 10.01 11.50
C ASP A 295 -18.68 9.71 11.22
N GLY A 296 -19.03 9.60 9.92
CA GLY A 296 -20.41 9.43 9.43
C GLY A 296 -21.16 10.75 9.28
N THR A 297 -20.65 11.88 9.83
CA THR A 297 -21.28 13.21 9.76
C THR A 297 -20.37 14.26 9.16
N ASP A 298 -19.07 14.19 9.45
CA ASP A 298 -18.05 15.10 8.96
C ASP A 298 -16.95 14.33 8.23
N VAL A 299 -16.32 14.98 7.25
CA VAL A 299 -15.17 14.44 6.50
C VAL A 299 -14.00 15.42 6.57
N TYR A 300 -12.83 14.94 6.88
CA TYR A 300 -11.57 15.67 6.80
C TYR A 300 -10.64 15.00 5.80
N ILE A 301 -10.17 15.74 4.80
CA ILE A 301 -9.21 15.26 3.82
C ILE A 301 -7.80 15.51 4.35
N GLY A 302 -7.14 14.44 4.78
CA GLY A 302 -5.79 14.51 5.37
C GLY A 302 -4.73 14.90 4.36
N GLY A 303 -4.83 14.42 3.12
CA GLY A 303 -3.92 14.76 2.04
C GLY A 303 -4.36 14.22 0.70
N ILE A 304 -4.06 14.99 -0.36
CA ILE A 304 -4.17 14.58 -1.76
C ILE A 304 -2.75 14.46 -2.30
N MET A 305 -2.35 13.26 -2.71
CA MET A 305 -0.99 12.94 -3.14
C MET A 305 -0.98 12.67 -4.64
N GLU A 306 -0.20 13.44 -5.38
CA GLU A 306 0.00 13.25 -6.82
C GLU A 306 1.16 12.29 -7.05
N HIS A 307 0.93 11.20 -7.81
CA HIS A 307 1.98 10.27 -8.20
C HIS A 307 2.90 10.88 -9.25
N ILE A 308 4.19 10.58 -9.13
CA ILE A 308 5.21 11.03 -10.08
C ILE A 308 5.24 10.06 -11.28
N GLU A 309 5.13 8.76 -11.06
CA GLU A 309 5.03 7.79 -12.14
C GLU A 309 3.64 7.79 -12.75
N GLU A 310 3.58 7.36 -14.01
CA GLU A 310 2.32 7.24 -14.77
C GLU A 310 1.44 6.11 -14.21
N ALA A 311 0.14 6.21 -14.41
CA ALA A 311 -0.83 5.18 -14.08
C ALA A 311 -0.44 3.80 -14.65
N GLY A 312 -0.67 2.76 -13.83
CA GLY A 312 -0.33 1.37 -14.14
C GLY A 312 0.90 0.84 -13.41
N ILE A 313 1.60 1.69 -12.66
CA ILE A 313 2.58 1.28 -11.66
C ILE A 313 1.86 1.19 -10.31
N HIS A 314 2.12 0.14 -9.54
CA HIS A 314 1.50 -0.03 -8.23
C HIS A 314 1.74 1.20 -7.33
N SER A 315 0.72 1.69 -6.64
CA SER A 315 0.81 2.91 -5.81
C SER A 315 1.90 2.85 -4.73
N GLY A 316 2.17 1.66 -4.19
CA GLY A 316 3.28 1.43 -3.25
C GLY A 316 4.67 1.59 -3.87
N ASP A 317 4.80 1.41 -5.19
CA ASP A 317 6.05 1.51 -5.94
C ASP A 317 6.23 2.89 -6.58
N SER A 318 5.18 3.70 -6.66
CA SER A 318 5.22 5.06 -7.18
C SER A 318 5.71 6.05 -6.13
N ALA A 319 6.56 6.97 -6.54
CA ALA A 319 6.82 8.17 -5.78
C ALA A 319 5.59 9.07 -5.81
N CYS A 320 5.31 9.80 -4.72
CA CYS A 320 4.22 10.77 -4.74
C CYS A 320 4.56 12.05 -3.98
N SER A 321 3.99 13.16 -4.40
CA SER A 321 4.19 14.48 -3.78
C SER A 321 2.95 14.95 -3.03
N LEU A 322 3.17 15.59 -1.90
CA LEU A 322 2.19 16.28 -1.10
C LEU A 322 2.73 17.68 -0.74
N PRO A 323 2.06 18.77 -1.13
CA PRO A 323 0.85 18.85 -1.96
C PRO A 323 1.09 18.44 -3.44
N PRO A 324 0.02 18.21 -4.21
CA PRO A 324 0.08 18.01 -5.67
C PRO A 324 0.81 19.15 -6.38
N GLN A 325 1.54 18.85 -7.45
CA GLN A 325 2.37 19.83 -8.15
C GLN A 325 1.82 20.26 -9.53
N HIS A 326 1.05 19.38 -10.18
CA HIS A 326 0.60 19.61 -11.56
C HIS A 326 -0.93 19.61 -11.71
N LEU A 327 -1.68 19.29 -10.65
CA LEU A 327 -3.14 19.30 -10.68
C LEU A 327 -3.71 20.72 -10.52
N SER A 328 -4.72 21.07 -11.31
CA SER A 328 -5.41 22.35 -11.18
C SER A 328 -6.32 22.39 -9.95
N ASP A 329 -6.59 23.62 -9.45
CA ASP A 329 -7.50 23.82 -8.31
C ASP A 329 -8.90 23.26 -8.58
N ASP A 330 -9.39 23.32 -9.84
CA ASP A 330 -10.69 22.74 -10.23
C ASP A 330 -10.71 21.21 -10.06
N ILE A 331 -9.65 20.54 -10.48
CA ILE A 331 -9.50 19.08 -10.28
C ILE A 331 -9.41 18.76 -8.80
N LEU A 332 -8.62 19.51 -8.03
CA LEU A 332 -8.50 19.31 -6.58
C LEU A 332 -9.84 19.50 -5.86
N ALA A 333 -10.62 20.50 -6.24
CA ALA A 333 -11.96 20.75 -5.68
C ALA A 333 -12.93 19.60 -6.01
N LYS A 334 -12.87 19.04 -7.23
CA LYS A 334 -13.68 17.88 -7.62
C LYS A 334 -13.28 16.62 -6.85
N ILE A 335 -11.97 16.35 -6.68
CA ILE A 335 -11.47 15.23 -5.90
C ILE A 335 -11.96 15.32 -4.45
N ARG A 336 -11.86 16.51 -3.81
CA ARG A 336 -12.36 16.72 -2.44
C ARG A 336 -13.85 16.39 -2.31
N ARG A 337 -14.66 16.87 -3.25
CA ARG A 337 -16.10 16.60 -3.26
C ARG A 337 -16.38 15.10 -3.43
N GLN A 338 -15.78 14.46 -4.43
CA GLN A 338 -15.99 13.02 -4.69
C GLN A 338 -15.53 12.14 -3.51
N THR A 339 -14.44 12.55 -2.84
CA THR A 339 -13.98 11.89 -1.61
C THR A 339 -15.03 11.97 -0.52
N SER A 340 -15.62 13.13 -0.29
CA SER A 340 -16.67 13.33 0.72
C SER A 340 -17.94 12.55 0.39
N ASP A 341 -18.39 12.60 -0.87
CA ASP A 341 -19.57 11.87 -1.35
C ASP A 341 -19.42 10.34 -1.15
N LEU A 342 -18.22 9.81 -1.43
CA LEU A 342 -17.89 8.39 -1.21
C LEU A 342 -17.85 8.03 0.27
N ALA A 343 -17.24 8.87 1.11
CA ALA A 343 -17.15 8.63 2.55
C ALA A 343 -18.54 8.49 3.19
N PHE A 344 -19.47 9.39 2.82
CA PHE A 344 -20.84 9.33 3.30
C PHE A 344 -21.60 8.13 2.73
N ALA A 345 -21.47 7.86 1.42
CA ALA A 345 -22.18 6.77 0.78
C ALA A 345 -21.77 5.37 1.28
N LEU A 346 -20.52 5.24 1.72
CA LEU A 346 -19.98 4.03 2.35
C LEU A 346 -20.14 4.02 3.88
N ASN A 347 -20.77 5.05 4.47
CA ASN A 347 -20.87 5.21 5.92
C ASN A 347 -19.54 4.98 6.64
N VAL A 348 -18.46 5.58 6.13
CA VAL A 348 -17.11 5.42 6.68
C VAL A 348 -17.06 5.98 8.10
N VAL A 349 -16.44 5.22 9.01
CA VAL A 349 -16.08 5.67 10.36
C VAL A 349 -14.59 5.34 10.58
N GLY A 350 -13.75 6.36 10.71
CA GLY A 350 -12.31 6.24 10.78
C GLY A 350 -11.61 6.67 9.49
N LEU A 351 -10.65 5.87 9.02
CA LEU A 351 -9.83 6.14 7.84
C LEU A 351 -10.46 5.58 6.56
N MET A 352 -10.24 6.30 5.48
CA MET A 352 -10.52 5.87 4.11
C MET A 352 -9.39 6.34 3.19
N ASN A 353 -8.96 5.47 2.30
CA ASN A 353 -8.05 5.79 1.19
C ASN A 353 -8.79 5.61 -0.13
N ILE A 354 -8.57 6.54 -1.06
CA ILE A 354 -9.15 6.49 -2.40
C ILE A 354 -8.03 6.66 -3.42
N GLN A 355 -8.07 5.86 -4.48
CA GLN A 355 -7.20 6.00 -5.63
C GLN A 355 -8.00 6.50 -6.84
N PHE A 356 -7.54 7.61 -7.40
CA PHE A 356 -8.08 8.21 -8.61
C PHE A 356 -7.05 8.17 -9.74
N ALA A 357 -7.54 8.19 -10.97
CA ALA A 357 -6.74 8.47 -12.16
C ALA A 357 -7.32 9.66 -12.91
N ILE A 358 -6.50 10.64 -13.25
CA ILE A 358 -6.90 11.84 -13.98
C ILE A 358 -6.39 11.75 -15.41
N ARG A 359 -7.31 11.81 -16.37
CA ARG A 359 -6.99 11.84 -17.79
C ARG A 359 -7.86 12.85 -18.52
N GLU A 360 -7.23 13.80 -19.22
CA GLU A 360 -7.97 14.81 -20.00
C GLU A 360 -9.04 15.53 -19.16
N ASP A 361 -8.67 15.98 -17.95
CA ASP A 361 -9.51 16.63 -16.95
C ASP A 361 -10.71 15.80 -16.43
N LYS A 362 -10.79 14.52 -16.78
CA LYS A 362 -11.74 13.56 -16.23
C LYS A 362 -11.11 12.79 -15.09
N ILE A 363 -11.87 12.65 -14.01
CA ILE A 363 -11.48 11.93 -12.82
C ILE A 363 -12.13 10.55 -12.86
N TYR A 364 -11.32 9.51 -12.84
CA TYR A 364 -11.76 8.12 -12.78
C TYR A 364 -11.41 7.55 -11.41
N LEU A 365 -12.36 6.91 -10.78
CA LEU A 365 -12.13 6.17 -9.56
C LEU A 365 -11.55 4.80 -9.88
N LEU A 366 -10.43 4.45 -9.25
CA LEU A 366 -9.79 3.15 -9.41
C LEU A 366 -10.17 2.21 -8.26
N GLU A 367 -10.03 2.69 -7.01
CA GLU A 367 -10.20 1.88 -5.81
C GLU A 367 -10.58 2.74 -4.61
N VAL A 368 -11.39 2.18 -3.70
CA VAL A 368 -11.67 2.76 -2.38
C VAL A 368 -11.38 1.71 -1.32
N ASN A 369 -10.64 2.11 -0.31
CA ASN A 369 -10.28 1.29 0.83
C ASN A 369 -10.79 1.97 2.11
N PRO A 370 -11.93 1.57 2.70
CA PRO A 370 -12.44 2.16 3.95
C PRO A 370 -11.66 1.63 5.16
N ARG A 371 -10.37 1.85 5.17
CA ARG A 371 -9.38 1.42 6.16
C ARG A 371 -8.13 2.28 6.11
N GLY A 372 -7.20 2.04 7.03
CA GLY A 372 -5.85 2.62 6.96
C GLY A 372 -5.14 2.26 5.66
N SER A 373 -4.28 3.15 5.21
CA SER A 373 -3.47 3.01 4.00
C SER A 373 -1.97 3.09 4.35
N ARG A 374 -1.13 2.77 3.37
CA ARG A 374 0.32 2.95 3.51
C ARG A 374 0.74 4.40 3.56
N THR A 375 -0.04 5.28 2.94
CA THR A 375 0.27 6.71 2.87
C THR A 375 -0.05 7.48 4.15
N VAL A 376 -0.80 6.88 5.10
CA VAL A 376 -1.15 7.53 6.40
C VAL A 376 0.07 8.04 7.16
N PRO A 377 1.18 7.28 7.34
CA PRO A 377 2.36 7.81 8.02
C PRO A 377 3.00 8.99 7.27
N PHE A 378 3.06 8.92 5.96
CA PHE A 378 3.59 9.98 5.09
C PHE A 378 2.77 11.26 5.24
N VAL A 379 1.44 11.17 5.09
CA VAL A 379 0.52 12.31 5.24
C VAL A 379 0.63 12.89 6.65
N ALA A 380 0.61 12.05 7.68
CA ALA A 380 0.70 12.52 9.08
C ALA A 380 2.00 13.26 9.37
N LYS A 381 3.14 12.76 8.86
CA LYS A 381 4.44 13.42 9.02
C LYS A 381 4.55 14.72 8.22
N THR A 382 3.96 14.76 7.03
CA THR A 382 3.98 15.96 6.18
C THR A 382 3.11 17.08 6.74
N THR A 383 1.92 16.75 7.25
CA THR A 383 0.92 17.74 7.71
C THR A 383 0.99 18.03 9.21
N GLY A 384 1.61 17.14 10.00
CA GLY A 384 1.57 17.19 11.45
C GLY A 384 0.19 16.86 12.04
N VAL A 385 -0.72 16.30 11.23
CA VAL A 385 -2.04 15.82 11.69
C VAL A 385 -1.94 14.32 11.98
N PRO A 386 -2.14 13.88 13.22
CA PRO A 386 -1.97 12.48 13.60
C PRO A 386 -3.16 11.62 13.18
N LEU A 387 -3.33 11.37 11.87
CA LEU A 387 -4.51 10.75 11.29
C LEU A 387 -4.90 9.41 11.95
N ALA A 388 -3.93 8.54 12.23
CA ALA A 388 -4.20 7.24 12.85
C ALA A 388 -4.72 7.39 14.30
N LYS A 389 -4.17 8.34 15.07
CA LYS A 389 -4.66 8.65 16.43
C LYS A 389 -6.09 9.17 16.41
N ILE A 390 -6.38 10.11 15.51
CA ILE A 390 -7.73 10.68 15.36
C ILE A 390 -8.72 9.59 14.91
N ALA A 391 -8.34 8.80 13.91
CA ALA A 391 -9.18 7.72 13.41
C ALA A 391 -9.58 6.72 14.50
N SER A 392 -8.63 6.28 15.33
CA SER A 392 -8.92 5.33 16.41
C SER A 392 -9.89 5.90 17.46
N ARG A 393 -9.76 7.19 17.80
CA ARG A 393 -10.68 7.88 18.70
C ARG A 393 -12.07 8.05 18.07
N VAL A 394 -12.14 8.35 16.77
CA VAL A 394 -13.39 8.40 16.02
C VAL A 394 -14.07 7.02 16.00
N MET A 395 -13.31 5.94 15.76
CA MET A 395 -13.82 4.57 15.85
C MET A 395 -14.33 4.24 17.26
N ALA A 396 -13.72 4.81 18.29
CA ALA A 396 -14.20 4.67 19.69
C ALA A 396 -15.42 5.55 20.02
N GLY A 397 -15.94 6.34 19.07
CA GLY A 397 -17.17 7.12 19.18
C GLY A 397 -16.99 8.63 19.35
N GLU A 398 -15.77 9.17 19.31
CA GLU A 398 -15.57 10.61 19.35
C GLU A 398 -15.95 11.25 18.01
N LYS A 399 -16.44 12.47 18.06
CA LYS A 399 -16.81 13.21 16.85
C LYS A 399 -15.62 13.94 16.25
N LEU A 400 -15.52 13.91 14.92
CA LEU A 400 -14.43 14.54 14.18
C LEU A 400 -14.33 16.05 14.46
N ALA A 401 -15.47 16.70 14.66
CA ALA A 401 -15.54 18.12 15.03
C ALA A 401 -14.79 18.47 16.34
N SER A 402 -14.63 17.52 17.29
CA SER A 402 -13.92 17.75 18.55
C SER A 402 -12.42 18.00 18.37
N PHE A 403 -11.84 17.58 17.25
CA PHE A 403 -10.42 17.74 16.94
C PHE A 403 -10.08 19.08 16.30
N ASN A 404 -11.08 19.92 15.96
CA ASN A 404 -10.89 21.25 15.36
C ASN A 404 -9.96 21.26 14.14
N LEU A 405 -10.06 20.23 13.29
CA LEU A 405 -9.23 20.09 12.10
C LEU A 405 -9.51 21.21 11.09
N LYS A 406 -8.46 21.70 10.44
CA LYS A 406 -8.54 22.74 9.42
C LYS A 406 -7.82 22.31 8.16
N ASP A 407 -8.26 22.80 7.01
CA ASP A 407 -7.48 22.69 5.79
C ASP A 407 -6.14 23.41 5.96
N LEU A 408 -5.08 22.75 5.56
CA LEU A 408 -3.71 23.23 5.73
C LEU A 408 -3.15 23.76 4.41
N ASP A 409 -2.55 24.94 4.48
CA ASP A 409 -1.68 25.48 3.44
C ASP A 409 -0.23 25.10 3.80
N LEU A 410 0.35 24.16 3.06
CA LEU A 410 1.67 23.63 3.35
C LEU A 410 2.76 24.51 2.73
N PRO A 411 3.64 25.15 3.54
CA PRO A 411 4.74 25.97 3.04
C PRO A 411 5.94 25.15 2.54
N HIS A 412 5.79 23.84 2.46
CA HIS A 412 6.79 22.87 2.04
C HIS A 412 6.16 21.80 1.15
N VAL A 413 7.01 21.08 0.45
CA VAL A 413 6.66 19.89 -0.33
C VAL A 413 7.33 18.68 0.31
N ALA A 414 6.58 17.60 0.46
CA ALA A 414 7.11 16.30 0.81
C ALA A 414 6.97 15.35 -0.38
N VAL A 415 7.95 14.47 -0.55
CA VAL A 415 7.94 13.41 -1.55
C VAL A 415 8.17 12.08 -0.85
N LYS A 416 7.23 11.16 -1.02
CA LYS A 416 7.39 9.74 -0.66
C LYS A 416 8.12 9.04 -1.81
N GLU A 417 9.11 8.24 -1.49
CA GLU A 417 9.84 7.42 -2.46
C GLU A 417 9.87 5.97 -2.02
N ALA A 418 9.69 5.05 -2.95
CA ALA A 418 9.72 3.62 -2.68
C ALA A 418 11.15 3.10 -2.54
N VAL A 419 11.37 2.14 -1.64
CA VAL A 419 12.64 1.44 -1.48
C VAL A 419 12.53 0.04 -2.07
N PHE A 420 13.44 -0.29 -2.99
CA PHE A 420 13.44 -1.55 -3.72
C PHE A 420 14.61 -2.46 -3.32
N PRO A 421 14.36 -3.74 -3.04
CA PRO A 421 15.39 -4.70 -2.66
C PRO A 421 16.10 -5.34 -3.88
N PHE A 422 16.07 -4.71 -5.06
CA PHE A 422 16.54 -5.30 -6.32
C PHE A 422 17.97 -5.82 -6.26
N ALA A 423 18.85 -5.12 -5.55
CA ALA A 423 20.24 -5.55 -5.39
C ALA A 423 20.40 -6.89 -4.64
N ARG A 424 19.39 -7.31 -3.87
CA ARG A 424 19.39 -8.57 -3.11
C ARG A 424 18.85 -9.76 -3.91
N PHE A 425 18.19 -9.49 -5.05
CA PHE A 425 17.55 -10.51 -5.88
C PHE A 425 18.11 -10.49 -7.30
N PRO A 426 19.25 -11.17 -7.55
CA PRO A 426 19.87 -11.22 -8.87
C PRO A 426 18.89 -11.71 -9.94
N GLY A 427 18.84 -11.02 -11.08
CA GLY A 427 18.00 -11.39 -12.22
C GLY A 427 16.58 -10.85 -12.20
N VAL A 428 16.15 -10.15 -11.13
CA VAL A 428 14.87 -9.44 -11.12
C VAL A 428 14.96 -8.18 -11.99
N ASP A 429 13.94 -7.96 -12.84
CA ASP A 429 13.85 -6.73 -13.64
C ASP A 429 13.36 -5.57 -12.77
N VAL A 430 14.06 -4.44 -12.87
CA VAL A 430 13.71 -3.19 -12.18
C VAL A 430 12.55 -2.44 -12.84
N PHE A 431 12.01 -2.96 -13.95
CA PHE A 431 10.86 -2.36 -14.61
C PHE A 431 9.62 -2.47 -13.71
N LEU A 432 9.03 -1.32 -13.38
CA LEU A 432 7.85 -1.25 -12.52
C LEU A 432 6.57 -1.53 -13.32
N GLY A 433 5.57 -2.03 -12.62
CA GLY A 433 4.27 -2.38 -13.19
C GLY A 433 3.20 -2.46 -12.09
N PRO A 434 2.06 -3.09 -12.38
CA PRO A 434 0.94 -3.14 -11.44
C PRO A 434 1.18 -4.07 -10.24
N GLU A 435 2.19 -4.95 -10.28
CA GLU A 435 2.59 -5.78 -9.15
C GLU A 435 3.63 -5.06 -8.29
N MET A 436 3.39 -4.98 -6.99
CA MET A 436 4.26 -4.31 -6.03
C MET A 436 5.60 -5.04 -5.84
N LYS A 437 6.69 -4.28 -5.86
CA LYS A 437 8.05 -4.78 -5.68
C LYS A 437 8.79 -4.11 -4.52
N SER A 438 8.31 -2.97 -4.03
CA SER A 438 8.92 -2.24 -2.91
C SER A 438 8.75 -2.99 -1.59
N THR A 439 9.68 -2.73 -0.65
CA THR A 439 9.70 -3.31 0.68
C THR A 439 9.55 -2.27 1.79
N GLY A 440 9.54 -1.01 1.45
CA GLY A 440 9.39 0.11 2.35
C GLY A 440 9.40 1.43 1.60
N GLU A 441 9.37 2.52 2.34
CA GLU A 441 9.36 3.87 1.78
C GLU A 441 10.18 4.84 2.61
N VAL A 442 10.63 5.92 1.98
CA VAL A 442 11.33 7.04 2.60
C VAL A 442 10.64 8.35 2.22
N MET A 443 10.95 9.42 2.96
CA MET A 443 10.38 10.74 2.73
C MET A 443 11.49 11.77 2.56
N GLY A 444 11.41 12.55 1.47
CA GLY A 444 12.13 13.80 1.33
C GLY A 444 11.21 14.98 1.58
N ILE A 445 11.66 16.01 2.31
CA ILE A 445 10.89 17.22 2.60
C ILE A 445 11.75 18.46 2.41
N ASP A 446 11.25 19.45 1.66
CA ASP A 446 11.90 20.74 1.46
C ASP A 446 10.87 21.79 1.01
N ARG A 447 11.32 23.03 0.79
CA ARG A 447 10.47 24.13 0.32
C ARG A 447 10.12 24.07 -1.16
N SER A 448 10.86 23.31 -1.95
CA SER A 448 10.60 23.11 -3.39
C SER A 448 10.53 21.63 -3.73
N PHE A 449 9.75 21.30 -4.76
CA PHE A 449 9.59 19.94 -5.23
C PHE A 449 10.94 19.29 -5.62
N GLY A 450 11.77 19.98 -6.40
CA GLY A 450 13.07 19.43 -6.83
C GLY A 450 14.00 19.12 -5.65
N ALA A 451 14.03 19.95 -4.60
CA ALA A 451 14.82 19.69 -3.39
C ALA A 451 14.23 18.54 -2.56
N ALA A 452 12.90 18.47 -2.42
CA ALA A 452 12.23 17.38 -1.71
C ALA A 452 12.44 16.04 -2.43
N PHE A 453 12.28 16.01 -3.77
CA PHE A 453 12.54 14.81 -4.56
C PHE A 453 14.01 14.39 -4.49
N SER A 454 14.97 15.32 -4.51
CA SER A 454 16.38 14.97 -4.32
C SER A 454 16.64 14.28 -2.98
N LYS A 455 16.03 14.77 -1.90
CA LYS A 455 16.15 14.16 -0.57
C LYS A 455 15.50 12.79 -0.51
N SER A 456 14.37 12.58 -1.18
CA SER A 456 13.73 11.27 -1.23
C SER A 456 14.59 10.26 -1.99
N GLN A 457 15.20 10.66 -3.11
CA GLN A 457 16.14 9.83 -3.86
C GLN A 457 17.35 9.43 -3.00
N GLN A 458 17.98 10.38 -2.30
CA GLN A 458 19.07 10.08 -1.36
C GLN A 458 18.65 9.12 -0.26
N GLY A 459 17.45 9.33 0.30
CA GLY A 459 16.87 8.42 1.30
C GLY A 459 16.66 7.00 0.77
N ALA A 460 16.33 6.86 -0.51
CA ALA A 460 16.18 5.58 -1.19
C ALA A 460 17.53 4.99 -1.67
N GLY A 461 18.66 5.67 -1.42
CA GLY A 461 19.99 5.21 -1.81
C GLY A 461 20.35 5.51 -3.27
N VAL A 462 19.67 6.49 -3.88
CA VAL A 462 19.95 6.96 -5.26
C VAL A 462 20.65 8.31 -5.23
N ASP A 463 21.89 8.33 -5.70
CA ASP A 463 22.70 9.55 -5.82
C ASP A 463 22.56 10.15 -7.22
N LEU A 464 21.89 11.30 -7.32
CA LEU A 464 21.71 12.01 -8.58
C LEU A 464 23.03 12.69 -9.00
N PRO A 465 23.48 12.54 -10.28
CA PRO A 465 24.72 13.15 -10.74
C PRO A 465 24.56 14.66 -10.92
N LEU A 466 25.59 15.42 -10.59
CA LEU A 466 25.63 16.88 -10.79
C LEU A 466 26.19 17.29 -12.17
N SER A 467 26.80 16.36 -12.89
CA SER A 467 27.36 16.55 -14.21
C SER A 467 27.59 15.20 -14.89
N GLY A 468 27.95 15.20 -16.14
CA GLY A 468 28.30 13.99 -16.89
C GLY A 468 27.44 13.81 -18.13
N THR A 469 27.16 12.56 -18.47
CA THR A 469 26.38 12.20 -19.65
C THR A 469 25.08 11.51 -19.26
N VAL A 470 23.97 11.96 -19.84
CA VAL A 470 22.69 11.28 -19.79
C VAL A 470 22.48 10.45 -21.04
N PHE A 471 22.14 9.17 -20.86
CA PHE A 471 21.69 8.31 -21.96
C PHE A 471 20.16 8.35 -22.08
N ILE A 472 19.66 8.51 -23.31
CA ILE A 472 18.23 8.67 -23.59
C ILE A 472 17.79 7.74 -24.71
N SER A 473 16.83 6.89 -24.40
CA SER A 473 16.16 6.02 -25.36
C SER A 473 14.67 5.95 -25.06
N VAL A 474 13.88 6.67 -25.84
CA VAL A 474 12.45 6.87 -25.53
C VAL A 474 11.55 6.48 -26.71
N LYS A 475 10.33 6.06 -26.38
CA LYS A 475 9.29 5.78 -27.38
C LYS A 475 8.89 7.04 -28.14
N ASP A 476 8.35 6.89 -29.35
CA ASP A 476 8.06 8.02 -30.24
C ASP A 476 7.11 9.06 -29.65
N GLU A 477 6.12 8.60 -28.88
CA GLU A 477 5.14 9.44 -28.22
C GLU A 477 5.75 10.41 -27.20
N ASP A 478 6.86 10.02 -26.56
CA ASP A 478 7.52 10.76 -25.49
C ASP A 478 8.57 11.75 -26.00
N LYS A 479 9.06 11.60 -27.25
CA LYS A 479 10.16 12.41 -27.78
C LYS A 479 9.95 13.91 -27.63
N LYS A 480 8.70 14.39 -27.84
CA LYS A 480 8.37 15.81 -27.72
C LYS A 480 8.58 16.32 -26.28
N ALA A 481 8.14 15.54 -25.28
CA ALA A 481 8.31 15.90 -23.86
C ALA A 481 9.80 15.90 -23.45
N PHE A 482 10.58 14.94 -23.98
CA PHE A 482 12.00 14.85 -23.70
C PHE A 482 12.84 15.98 -24.29
N VAL A 483 12.37 16.70 -25.31
CA VAL A 483 13.07 17.88 -25.83
C VAL A 483 13.31 18.92 -24.73
N GLU A 484 12.29 19.22 -23.92
CA GLU A 484 12.41 20.22 -22.84
C GLU A 484 13.28 19.70 -21.69
N ILE A 485 13.13 18.43 -21.32
CA ILE A 485 13.95 17.79 -20.27
C ILE A 485 15.42 17.83 -20.67
N CYS A 486 15.75 17.44 -21.91
CA CYS A 486 17.12 17.43 -22.42
C CYS A 486 17.69 18.85 -22.56
N ARG A 487 16.89 19.81 -23.03
CA ARG A 487 17.30 21.22 -23.11
C ARG A 487 17.71 21.75 -21.74
N SER A 488 16.95 21.39 -20.71
CA SER A 488 17.26 21.73 -19.32
C SER A 488 18.60 21.13 -18.88
N LEU A 489 18.80 19.83 -19.08
CA LEU A 489 20.03 19.14 -18.68
C LEU A 489 21.27 19.64 -19.46
N VAL A 490 21.14 19.92 -20.76
CA VAL A 490 22.21 20.52 -21.55
C VAL A 490 22.58 21.91 -21.01
N LYS A 491 21.61 22.73 -20.66
CA LYS A 491 21.82 24.02 -19.99
C LYS A 491 22.55 23.85 -18.65
N ASP A 492 22.26 22.76 -17.94
CA ASP A 492 22.92 22.39 -16.69
C ASP A 492 24.27 21.67 -16.92
N GLY A 493 24.78 21.62 -18.16
CA GLY A 493 26.11 21.14 -18.53
C GLY A 493 26.25 19.63 -18.78
N PHE A 494 25.12 18.91 -18.90
CA PHE A 494 25.13 17.49 -19.27
C PHE A 494 25.34 17.31 -20.77
N LYS A 495 26.06 16.24 -21.13
CA LYS A 495 26.11 15.71 -22.49
C LYS A 495 24.94 14.74 -22.70
N VAL A 496 24.41 14.69 -23.92
CA VAL A 496 23.33 13.78 -24.27
C VAL A 496 23.83 12.72 -25.25
N LEU A 497 23.74 11.46 -24.85
CA LEU A 497 23.84 10.29 -25.73
C LEU A 497 22.43 9.73 -25.96
N ALA A 498 22.06 9.49 -27.22
CA ALA A 498 20.73 8.99 -27.50
C ALA A 498 20.71 7.94 -28.63
N THR A 499 19.69 7.08 -28.63
CA THR A 499 19.47 6.14 -29.74
C THR A 499 18.98 6.86 -31.00
N GLY A 500 19.22 6.29 -32.20
CA GLY A 500 19.07 6.95 -33.48
C GLY A 500 17.83 7.84 -33.62
N GLY A 501 16.62 7.30 -33.51
CA GLY A 501 15.38 8.09 -33.66
C GLY A 501 15.16 9.14 -32.56
N THR A 502 15.74 8.96 -31.34
CA THR A 502 15.73 9.97 -30.29
C THR A 502 16.71 11.08 -30.58
N THR A 503 17.92 10.73 -31.04
CA THR A 503 18.94 11.71 -31.48
C THR A 503 18.43 12.62 -32.57
N ASP A 504 17.78 12.04 -33.60
CA ASP A 504 17.23 12.81 -34.71
C ASP A 504 16.18 13.82 -34.25
N ALA A 505 15.27 13.40 -33.34
CA ALA A 505 14.25 14.28 -32.79
C ALA A 505 14.82 15.41 -31.93
N LEU A 506 15.84 15.13 -31.08
CA LEU A 506 16.49 16.13 -30.25
C LEU A 506 17.26 17.15 -31.07
N ASN A 507 18.08 16.70 -32.04
CA ASN A 507 18.85 17.56 -32.90
C ASN A 507 17.94 18.44 -33.79
N ALA A 508 16.85 17.89 -34.33
CA ALA A 508 15.85 18.66 -35.06
C ALA A 508 15.20 19.77 -34.21
N ALA A 509 15.09 19.57 -32.89
CA ALA A 509 14.60 20.57 -31.95
C ALA A 509 15.67 21.51 -31.39
N GLY A 510 16.94 21.45 -31.93
CA GLY A 510 18.04 22.29 -31.50
C GLY A 510 18.67 21.90 -30.16
N VAL A 511 18.46 20.65 -29.71
CA VAL A 511 19.13 20.10 -28.53
C VAL A 511 20.27 19.18 -28.96
N PRO A 512 21.55 19.53 -28.69
CA PRO A 512 22.67 18.74 -29.15
C PRO A 512 22.68 17.34 -28.51
N ALA A 513 22.61 16.31 -29.34
CA ALA A 513 22.66 14.92 -28.90
C ALA A 513 23.60 14.12 -29.83
N THR A 514 24.41 13.25 -29.23
CA THR A 514 25.29 12.31 -29.93
C THR A 514 24.61 10.96 -30.07
N ARG A 515 24.69 10.35 -31.24
CA ARG A 515 24.10 9.04 -31.51
C ARG A 515 24.93 7.91 -30.92
N ILE A 516 24.24 6.94 -30.31
CA ILE A 516 24.81 5.66 -29.88
C ILE A 516 23.85 4.51 -30.29
N ASN A 517 24.40 3.32 -30.55
CA ASN A 517 23.65 2.17 -30.95
C ASN A 517 22.81 1.61 -29.80
N LYS A 518 21.63 1.03 -30.11
CA LYS A 518 20.95 0.11 -29.21
C LYS A 518 21.77 -1.17 -29.07
N VAL A 519 21.53 -1.91 -28.00
CA VAL A 519 22.25 -3.17 -27.71
C VAL A 519 22.22 -4.16 -28.88
N MET A 520 21.07 -4.24 -29.59
CA MET A 520 20.88 -5.16 -30.74
C MET A 520 21.38 -4.60 -32.07
N GLU A 521 21.83 -3.34 -32.14
CA GLU A 521 22.31 -2.70 -33.39
C GLU A 521 23.81 -2.88 -33.60
N GLY A 522 24.54 -3.39 -32.60
CA GLY A 522 26.00 -3.61 -32.65
C GLY A 522 26.80 -2.66 -31.76
N ARG A 523 28.11 -2.90 -31.68
CA ARG A 523 29.04 -2.13 -30.83
C ARG A 523 29.66 -0.98 -31.58
N PRO A 524 30.01 0.14 -30.86
CA PRO A 524 29.74 0.41 -29.45
C PRO A 524 28.24 0.72 -29.22
N HIS A 525 27.69 0.25 -28.11
CA HIS A 525 26.32 0.49 -27.72
C HIS A 525 26.20 1.03 -26.28
N ALA A 526 24.98 1.37 -25.85
CA ALA A 526 24.76 2.04 -24.58
C ALA A 526 25.31 1.27 -23.36
N VAL A 527 25.27 -0.08 -23.36
CA VAL A 527 25.85 -0.88 -22.26
C VAL A 527 27.38 -0.77 -22.22
N ASP A 528 28.05 -0.70 -23.38
CA ASP A 528 29.50 -0.50 -23.41
C ASP A 528 29.88 0.85 -22.77
N ALA A 529 29.12 1.91 -23.08
CA ALA A 529 29.34 3.24 -22.52
C ALA A 529 29.01 3.32 -21.01
N MET A 530 28.08 2.50 -20.51
CA MET A 530 27.82 2.36 -19.07
C MET A 530 29.01 1.68 -18.36
N LEU A 531 29.48 0.58 -18.91
CA LEU A 531 30.61 -0.19 -18.35
C LEU A 531 31.91 0.59 -18.36
N SER A 532 32.12 1.48 -19.34
CA SER A 532 33.27 2.39 -19.40
C SER A 532 33.14 3.63 -18.50
N GLY A 533 31.98 3.78 -17.79
CA GLY A 533 31.73 4.92 -16.92
C GLY A 533 31.43 6.23 -17.65
N GLU A 534 31.09 6.18 -18.93
CA GLU A 534 30.73 7.37 -19.72
C GLU A 534 29.32 7.89 -19.39
N ILE A 535 28.40 7.04 -18.90
CA ILE A 535 27.01 7.37 -18.62
C ILE A 535 26.79 7.45 -17.12
N GLN A 536 26.25 8.58 -16.64
CA GLN A 536 25.93 8.83 -15.23
C GLN A 536 24.43 8.86 -14.94
N LEU A 537 23.56 8.93 -15.96
CA LEU A 537 22.10 9.00 -15.81
C LEU A 537 21.45 8.33 -17.00
N VAL A 538 20.33 7.63 -16.77
CA VAL A 538 19.60 6.90 -17.81
C VAL A 538 18.12 7.26 -17.81
N PHE A 539 17.62 7.66 -18.98
CA PHE A 539 16.20 7.80 -19.25
C PHE A 539 15.79 6.84 -20.35
N ASN A 540 14.92 5.88 -20.01
CA ASN A 540 14.50 4.88 -20.97
C ASN A 540 13.02 4.56 -20.83
N THR A 541 12.19 5.12 -21.72
CA THR A 541 10.78 4.73 -21.81
C THR A 541 10.59 3.62 -22.84
N ALA A 542 9.86 2.58 -22.47
CA ALA A 542 9.60 1.42 -23.32
C ALA A 542 8.10 1.14 -23.39
N LYS A 543 7.62 0.60 -24.53
CA LYS A 543 6.22 0.21 -24.71
C LYS A 543 6.13 -1.20 -25.29
N GLY A 544 5.40 -2.06 -24.60
CA GLY A 544 5.18 -3.45 -24.99
C GLY A 544 6.31 -4.40 -24.60
N ALA A 545 5.98 -5.69 -24.49
CA ALA A 545 6.85 -6.74 -23.96
C ALA A 545 8.19 -6.86 -24.72
N GLY A 546 8.20 -6.64 -26.06
CA GLY A 546 9.41 -6.70 -26.87
C GLY A 546 10.41 -5.62 -26.49
N ALA A 547 9.99 -4.35 -26.45
CA ALA A 547 10.87 -3.23 -26.09
C ALA A 547 11.37 -3.32 -24.64
N ILE A 548 10.52 -3.80 -23.73
CA ILE A 548 10.90 -4.06 -22.32
C ILE A 548 11.99 -5.13 -22.27
N LYS A 549 11.82 -6.25 -22.99
CA LYS A 549 12.81 -7.33 -23.08
C LYS A 549 14.14 -6.85 -23.70
N ASP A 550 14.09 -6.09 -24.78
CA ASP A 550 15.28 -5.58 -25.48
C ASP A 550 16.10 -4.62 -24.62
N SER A 551 15.45 -3.88 -23.72
CA SER A 551 16.12 -2.95 -22.78
C SER A 551 16.48 -3.57 -21.43
N PHE A 552 16.27 -4.88 -21.21
CA PHE A 552 16.61 -5.55 -19.95
C PHE A 552 18.09 -5.41 -19.57
N SER A 553 18.99 -5.67 -20.54
CA SER A 553 20.44 -5.56 -20.29
C SER A 553 20.87 -4.14 -19.90
N LEU A 554 20.22 -3.12 -20.45
CA LEU A 554 20.44 -1.72 -20.10
C LEU A 554 20.05 -1.46 -18.63
N ARG A 555 18.86 -1.88 -18.22
CA ARG A 555 18.36 -1.72 -16.84
C ARG A 555 19.20 -2.50 -15.83
N HIS A 556 19.55 -3.74 -16.16
CA HIS A 556 20.39 -4.58 -15.31
C HIS A 556 21.78 -3.96 -15.09
N ASN A 557 22.39 -3.42 -16.13
CA ASN A 557 23.70 -2.76 -15.99
C ASN A 557 23.59 -1.41 -15.26
N ALA A 558 22.51 -0.65 -15.43
CA ALA A 558 22.28 0.57 -14.66
C ALA A 558 22.17 0.24 -13.15
N LEU A 559 21.40 -0.77 -12.77
CA LEU A 559 21.29 -1.24 -11.39
C LEU A 559 22.64 -1.68 -10.82
N THR A 560 23.35 -2.56 -11.53
CA THR A 560 24.64 -3.12 -11.09
C THR A 560 25.71 -2.06 -10.89
N ASN A 561 25.73 -1.04 -11.74
CA ASN A 561 26.69 0.06 -11.67
C ASN A 561 26.16 1.27 -10.88
N LYS A 562 25.00 1.14 -10.22
CA LYS A 562 24.35 2.20 -9.41
C LYS A 562 24.13 3.50 -10.19
N ILE A 563 23.80 3.39 -11.48
CA ILE A 563 23.46 4.54 -12.32
C ILE A 563 21.97 4.83 -12.14
N PRO A 564 21.56 6.04 -11.73
CA PRO A 564 20.16 6.43 -11.64
C PRO A 564 19.42 6.19 -12.95
N TYR A 565 18.22 5.61 -12.85
CA TYR A 565 17.47 5.12 -13.99
C TYR A 565 15.98 5.46 -13.85
N TYR A 566 15.40 6.09 -14.87
CA TYR A 566 13.99 6.48 -14.88
C TYR A 566 13.30 5.97 -16.14
N THR A 567 12.09 5.42 -15.95
CA THR A 567 11.32 4.74 -17.01
C THR A 567 10.15 5.56 -17.53
N THR A 568 9.84 6.71 -16.93
CA THR A 568 8.70 7.56 -17.25
C THR A 568 9.13 8.98 -17.60
N VAL A 569 8.30 9.71 -18.33
CA VAL A 569 8.53 11.13 -18.65
C VAL A 569 8.54 11.96 -17.37
N SER A 570 7.56 11.72 -16.49
CA SER A 570 7.39 12.47 -15.24
C SER A 570 8.55 12.21 -14.26
N GLY A 571 8.96 10.96 -14.06
CA GLY A 571 10.14 10.62 -13.26
C GLY A 571 11.43 11.25 -13.80
N SER A 572 11.61 11.24 -15.14
CA SER A 572 12.75 11.89 -15.79
C SER A 572 12.74 13.41 -15.59
N ARG A 573 11.57 14.05 -15.63
CA ARG A 573 11.40 15.48 -15.35
C ARG A 573 11.73 15.78 -13.89
N ALA A 574 11.18 15.01 -12.95
CA ALA A 574 11.45 15.15 -11.52
C ALA A 574 12.95 15.04 -11.22
N ALA A 575 13.64 14.06 -11.82
CA ALA A 575 15.09 13.91 -11.70
C ALA A 575 15.87 15.12 -12.24
N ALA A 576 15.48 15.67 -13.40
CA ALA A 576 16.11 16.87 -13.95
C ALA A 576 15.90 18.12 -13.06
N GLU A 577 14.71 18.27 -12.46
CA GLU A 577 14.41 19.34 -11.50
C GLU A 577 15.22 19.18 -10.20
N ALA A 578 15.34 17.95 -9.70
CA ALA A 578 16.16 17.65 -8.53
C ALA A 578 17.66 17.95 -8.77
N ILE A 579 18.20 17.54 -9.92
CA ILE A 579 19.58 17.86 -10.31
C ILE A 579 19.81 19.38 -10.34
N ARG A 580 18.85 20.12 -10.87
CA ARG A 580 18.93 21.59 -10.87
C ARG A 580 18.92 22.16 -9.46
N ALA A 581 18.04 21.69 -8.59
CA ALA A 581 17.97 22.12 -7.18
C ALA A 581 19.28 21.84 -6.44
N LEU A 582 19.89 20.65 -6.64
CA LEU A 582 21.19 20.28 -6.10
C LEU A 582 22.30 21.22 -6.56
N ARG A 583 22.38 21.52 -7.86
CA ARG A 583 23.40 22.42 -8.45
C ARG A 583 23.28 23.86 -7.96
N GLN A 584 22.07 24.30 -7.61
CA GLN A 584 21.82 25.63 -7.04
C GLN A 584 22.10 25.69 -5.53
N GLY A 585 22.55 24.58 -4.92
CA GLY A 585 22.82 24.51 -3.49
C GLY A 585 21.58 24.68 -2.62
N GLN A 586 20.42 24.27 -3.12
CA GLN A 586 19.14 24.49 -2.44
C GLN A 586 18.84 23.52 -1.29
N LEU A 587 19.67 22.46 -1.12
CA LEU A 587 19.43 21.51 -0.03
C LEU A 587 19.83 22.09 1.32
N GLY A 588 18.83 22.26 2.19
CA GLY A 588 19.02 22.60 3.58
C GLY A 588 18.82 21.39 4.51
N VAL A 589 19.49 21.39 5.66
CA VAL A 589 19.20 20.44 6.75
C VAL A 589 18.31 21.13 7.75
N ARG A 590 17.13 20.56 8.00
CA ARG A 590 16.12 21.10 8.89
C ARG A 590 15.36 19.96 9.58
N THR A 591 14.94 20.13 10.82
CA THR A 591 14.16 19.12 11.51
C THR A 591 12.73 19.06 10.96
N LEU A 592 12.08 17.89 11.06
CA LEU A 592 10.67 17.76 10.70
C LEU A 592 9.79 18.71 11.52
N GLN A 593 10.09 18.85 12.81
CA GLN A 593 9.38 19.74 13.73
C GLN A 593 9.41 21.20 13.26
N ASP A 594 10.54 21.66 12.72
CA ASP A 594 10.67 23.03 12.20
C ASP A 594 9.84 23.24 10.94
N TYR A 595 9.75 22.23 10.05
CA TYR A 595 8.84 22.29 8.89
C TYR A 595 7.39 22.39 9.33
N LEU A 596 6.99 21.59 10.33
CA LEU A 596 5.63 21.59 10.86
C LEU A 596 5.29 22.89 11.61
N ALA A 597 6.26 23.53 12.26
CA ALA A 597 6.07 24.82 12.93
C ALA A 597 5.77 25.98 11.96
N ASP A 598 6.20 25.86 10.70
CA ASP A 598 5.92 26.88 9.66
C ASP A 598 4.47 26.79 9.13
N ILE A 599 3.75 25.70 9.39
CA ILE A 599 2.36 25.54 8.94
C ILE A 599 1.45 26.51 9.73
N LYS A 600 0.76 27.36 9.02
CA LYS A 600 -0.26 28.24 9.61
C LYS A 600 -1.50 27.42 9.94
N ARG A 601 -1.78 27.25 11.22
CA ARG A 601 -2.92 26.48 11.76
C ARG A 601 -4.11 27.38 12.14
#